data_418185019f651cf8aa426174d69284c2
#
_entry.id   418185019f651cf8aa426174d69284c2
#
_cell.length_a   1.000
_cell.length_b   1.000
_cell.length_c   1.000
_cell.angle_alpha   90.00
_cell.angle_beta   90.00
_cell.angle_gamma   90.00
#
_symmetry.space_group_name_H-M   'P 1'
#
loop_
_entity.id
_entity.type
_entity.pdbx_description
1 polymer ?
#
loop_
_entity_poly.entity_id
_entity_poly.type
_entity_poly.pdbx_seq_one_letter_code
_entity_poly.pdbx_strand_id
1 'polypeptide(L)'
;MEIRLTTTDDLEEVMKIYEHARAFMREHDNPRQWSAYGWPTQSVIEADIQHGKSYVAVENGEIAAVFYYDHGVCPEPAYNDITDGSWKGDDTYGVVHRIASSGKYKGAGSFCIRWACKKSGHLRMDTHGDNYVMQNCMKKLGFTYCGIIYVEQDTDPRLAYEWMR
;
A
#
# COMPACT_ATOMS: atom_id res chain seq x y z
N MET A 1 -12.54 12.04 7.06
CA MET A 1 -11.43 11.87 6.04
C MET A 1 -12.03 11.79 4.64
N GLU A 2 -11.39 12.44 3.69
CA GLU A 2 -11.70 12.34 2.26
C GLU A 2 -10.45 11.95 1.48
N ILE A 3 -10.62 11.37 0.29
CA ILE A 3 -9.49 10.97 -0.57
C ILE A 3 -9.47 11.82 -1.82
N ARG A 4 -8.29 12.33 -2.14
CA ARG A 4 -8.00 13.06 -3.38
C ARG A 4 -6.66 12.61 -3.98
N LEU A 5 -6.41 12.99 -5.22
CA LEU A 5 -5.08 12.85 -5.82
C LEU A 5 -4.05 13.68 -5.04
N THR A 6 -2.86 13.12 -4.93
CA THR A 6 -1.68 13.85 -4.44
C THR A 6 -1.24 14.86 -5.49
N THR A 7 -0.87 16.06 -5.08
CA THR A 7 -0.30 17.09 -5.94
C THR A 7 1.19 17.29 -5.66
N THR A 8 1.87 18.01 -6.54
CA THR A 8 3.28 18.37 -6.31
C THR A 8 3.49 19.21 -5.05
N ASP A 9 2.51 20.01 -4.67
CA ASP A 9 2.55 20.83 -3.45
C ASP A 9 2.50 19.97 -2.16
N ASP A 10 1.98 18.75 -2.24
CA ASP A 10 1.93 17.80 -1.13
C ASP A 10 3.27 17.06 -0.93
N LEU A 11 4.20 17.11 -1.88
CA LEU A 11 5.36 16.22 -1.93
C LEU A 11 6.20 16.26 -0.64
N GLU A 12 6.48 17.45 -0.12
CA GLU A 12 7.27 17.61 1.10
C GLU A 12 6.62 16.91 2.31
N GLU A 13 5.32 17.10 2.50
CA GLU A 13 4.58 16.48 3.60
C GLU A 13 4.46 14.96 3.42
N VAL A 14 4.22 14.51 2.20
CA VAL A 14 4.17 13.08 1.84
C VAL A 14 5.50 12.39 2.12
N MET A 15 6.64 13.02 1.80
CA MET A 15 7.96 12.45 2.10
C MET A 15 8.21 12.35 3.61
N LYS A 16 7.74 13.31 4.42
CA LYS A 16 7.81 13.23 5.89
C LYS A 16 6.98 12.07 6.43
N ILE A 17 5.81 11.80 5.82
CA ILE A 17 4.97 10.65 6.20
C ILE A 17 5.70 9.33 5.89
N TYR A 18 6.37 9.20 4.76
CA TYR A 18 7.17 8.01 4.45
C TYR A 18 8.36 7.83 5.38
N GLU A 19 9.03 8.91 5.78
CA GLU A 19 10.10 8.85 6.77
C GLU A 19 9.58 8.37 8.14
N HIS A 20 8.45 8.92 8.59
CA HIS A 20 7.76 8.45 9.80
C HIS A 20 7.38 6.96 9.71
N ALA A 21 6.84 6.51 8.57
CA ALA A 21 6.49 5.12 8.36
C ALA A 21 7.71 4.17 8.42
N ARG A 22 8.85 4.58 7.86
CA ARG A 22 10.09 3.80 7.96
C ARG A 22 10.59 3.70 9.41
N ALA A 23 10.51 4.78 10.18
CA ALA A 23 10.85 4.77 11.61
C ALA A 23 9.91 3.83 12.38
N PHE A 24 8.60 3.94 12.14
CA PHE A 24 7.59 3.07 12.73
C PHE A 24 7.84 1.58 12.42
N MET A 25 8.18 1.24 11.18
CA MET A 25 8.51 -0.14 10.79
C MET A 25 9.71 -0.68 11.59
N ARG A 26 10.77 0.11 11.76
CA ARG A 26 11.96 -0.30 12.56
C ARG A 26 11.59 -0.57 14.00
N GLU A 27 10.74 0.25 14.60
CA GLU A 27 10.30 0.15 15.99
C GLU A 27 9.31 -1.00 16.24
N HIS A 28 8.71 -1.56 15.18
CA HIS A 28 7.70 -2.62 15.23
C HIS A 28 8.16 -3.91 14.55
N ASP A 29 9.42 -4.25 14.69
CA ASP A 29 10.04 -5.51 14.25
C ASP A 29 9.94 -5.77 12.72
N ASN A 30 9.84 -4.69 11.91
CA ASN A 30 9.84 -4.76 10.45
C ASN A 30 10.93 -3.86 9.82
N PRO A 31 12.22 -4.11 10.11
CA PRO A 31 13.31 -3.25 9.62
C PRO A 31 13.68 -3.50 8.15
N ARG A 32 13.21 -4.58 7.54
CA ARG A 32 13.68 -5.05 6.22
C ARG A 32 12.86 -4.55 5.06
N GLN A 33 11.58 -4.20 5.26
CA GLN A 33 10.67 -3.90 4.15
C GLN A 33 11.06 -2.60 3.40
N TRP A 34 11.09 -1.46 4.08
CA TRP A 34 11.38 -0.16 3.44
C TRP A 34 12.67 0.48 3.96
N SER A 35 12.95 0.27 5.23
CA SER A 35 14.03 0.97 5.93
C SER A 35 15.41 0.58 5.40
N ALA A 36 15.59 -0.66 4.99
CA ALA A 36 16.86 -1.17 4.47
C ALA A 36 17.31 -0.45 3.18
N TYR A 37 16.36 0.09 2.41
CA TYR A 37 16.59 0.65 1.06
C TYR A 37 16.21 2.13 0.93
N GLY A 38 15.75 2.77 2.01
CA GLY A 38 15.21 4.13 1.92
C GLY A 38 13.98 4.25 1.02
N TRP A 39 13.21 3.17 0.90
CA TRP A 39 12.02 3.09 0.05
C TRP A 39 10.78 3.69 0.74
N PRO A 40 9.84 4.27 -0.01
CA PRO A 40 9.99 4.71 -1.40
C PRO A 40 10.89 5.95 -1.52
N THR A 41 11.59 6.07 -2.64
CA THR A 41 12.40 7.26 -2.94
C THR A 41 11.51 8.42 -3.41
N GLN A 42 12.01 9.65 -3.30
CA GLN A 42 11.27 10.81 -3.79
C GLN A 42 10.92 10.70 -5.28
N SER A 43 11.84 10.22 -6.11
CA SER A 43 11.60 10.07 -7.55
C SER A 43 10.47 9.09 -7.88
N VAL A 44 10.30 8.04 -7.08
CA VAL A 44 9.17 7.11 -7.22
C VAL A 44 7.85 7.82 -6.91
N ILE A 45 7.81 8.61 -5.85
CA ILE A 45 6.60 9.35 -5.46
C ILE A 45 6.26 10.45 -6.47
N GLU A 46 7.24 11.15 -6.97
CA GLU A 46 7.06 12.14 -8.07
C GLU A 46 6.46 11.49 -9.33
N ALA A 47 6.96 10.30 -9.71
CA ALA A 47 6.40 9.53 -10.82
C ALA A 47 4.96 9.09 -10.56
N ASP A 48 4.64 8.62 -9.35
CA ASP A 48 3.28 8.24 -8.96
C ASP A 48 2.32 9.43 -9.05
N ILE A 49 2.75 10.63 -8.62
CA ILE A 49 1.98 11.87 -8.72
C ILE A 49 1.76 12.23 -10.19
N GLN A 50 2.82 12.22 -10.99
CA GLN A 50 2.76 12.56 -12.42
C GLN A 50 1.82 11.64 -13.21
N HIS A 51 1.79 10.35 -12.86
CA HIS A 51 0.90 9.37 -13.49
C HIS A 51 -0.54 9.37 -12.92
N GLY A 52 -0.84 10.23 -11.93
CA GLY A 52 -2.16 10.30 -11.30
C GLY A 52 -2.53 9.05 -10.49
N LYS A 53 -1.53 8.35 -9.93
CA LYS A 53 -1.69 7.11 -9.17
C LYS A 53 -1.36 7.26 -7.68
N SER A 54 -0.88 8.43 -7.25
CA SER A 54 -0.70 8.77 -5.84
C SER A 54 -1.95 9.45 -5.29
N TYR A 55 -2.40 9.00 -4.13
CA TYR A 55 -3.59 9.51 -3.43
C TYR A 55 -3.25 9.82 -1.98
N VAL A 56 -3.93 10.83 -1.43
CA VAL A 56 -3.87 11.17 -0.01
C VAL A 56 -5.25 11.11 0.63
N ALA A 57 -5.30 10.67 1.88
CA ALA A 57 -6.44 10.87 2.76
C ALA A 57 -6.21 12.14 3.56
N VAL A 58 -7.20 13.06 3.55
CA VAL A 58 -7.12 14.35 4.24
C VAL A 58 -8.15 14.41 5.36
N GLU A 59 -7.75 14.88 6.52
CA GLU A 59 -8.61 15.12 7.68
C GLU A 59 -8.25 16.46 8.29
N ASN A 60 -9.25 17.33 8.50
CA ASN A 60 -9.07 18.68 9.05
C ASN A 60 -8.01 19.53 8.32
N GLY A 61 -7.87 19.35 7.00
CA GLY A 61 -6.89 20.06 6.18
C GLY A 61 -5.47 19.49 6.23
N GLU A 62 -5.21 18.42 7.00
CA GLU A 62 -3.92 17.76 7.09
C GLU A 62 -3.92 16.40 6.36
N ILE A 63 -2.77 15.99 5.82
CA ILE A 63 -2.61 14.66 5.22
C ILE A 63 -2.51 13.61 6.34
N ALA A 64 -3.50 12.73 6.38
CA ALA A 64 -3.58 11.62 7.34
C ALA A 64 -2.88 10.36 6.85
N ALA A 65 -2.89 10.11 5.55
CA ALA A 65 -2.23 8.97 4.91
C ALA A 65 -1.96 9.25 3.43
N VAL A 66 -1.01 8.52 2.87
CA VAL A 66 -0.68 8.50 1.44
C VAL A 66 -0.61 7.07 0.95
N PHE A 67 -0.98 6.83 -0.31
CA PHE A 67 -0.91 5.51 -0.93
C PHE A 67 -0.91 5.59 -2.46
N TYR A 68 -0.33 4.58 -3.09
CA TYR A 68 -0.48 4.34 -4.53
C TYR A 68 -1.74 3.50 -4.77
N TYR A 69 -2.49 3.83 -5.80
CA TYR A 69 -3.62 3.03 -6.27
C TYR A 69 -3.64 2.98 -7.79
N ASP A 70 -3.82 1.77 -8.31
CA ASP A 70 -4.07 1.52 -9.74
C ASP A 70 -5.19 0.48 -9.89
N HIS A 71 -5.80 0.40 -11.09
CA HIS A 71 -6.86 -0.56 -11.38
C HIS A 71 -6.87 -0.87 -12.87
N GLY A 72 -7.01 -2.14 -13.21
CA GLY A 72 -7.09 -2.60 -14.59
C GLY A 72 -6.86 -4.10 -14.73
N VAL A 73 -6.55 -4.53 -15.93
CA VAL A 73 -6.15 -5.90 -16.21
C VAL A 73 -4.67 -6.06 -15.89
N CYS A 74 -4.34 -6.94 -14.93
CA CYS A 74 -2.98 -7.20 -14.47
C CYS A 74 -2.16 -5.92 -14.19
N PRO A 75 -2.64 -4.98 -13.35
CA PRO A 75 -1.95 -3.71 -13.13
C PRO A 75 -0.61 -3.86 -12.41
N GLU A 76 -0.36 -5.02 -11.77
CA GLU A 76 0.89 -5.35 -11.08
C GLU A 76 1.49 -6.63 -11.65
N PRO A 77 2.53 -6.54 -12.52
CA PRO A 77 3.14 -7.71 -13.16
C PRO A 77 3.70 -8.74 -12.17
N ALA A 78 4.23 -8.31 -11.01
CA ALA A 78 4.77 -9.22 -10.00
C ALA A 78 3.71 -10.19 -9.44
N TYR A 79 2.42 -9.86 -9.55
CA TYR A 79 1.33 -10.71 -9.07
C TYR A 79 1.01 -11.88 -10.01
N ASN A 80 1.55 -11.88 -11.24
CA ASN A 80 1.37 -13.00 -12.17
C ASN A 80 2.16 -14.25 -11.75
N ASP A 81 3.23 -14.07 -10.98
CA ASP A 81 4.14 -15.14 -10.55
C ASP A 81 3.88 -15.60 -9.11
N ILE A 82 2.61 -15.67 -8.70
CA ILE A 82 2.25 -16.15 -7.37
C ILE A 82 2.61 -17.62 -7.18
N THR A 83 3.22 -17.95 -6.04
CA THR A 83 3.59 -19.32 -5.62
C THR A 83 2.96 -19.65 -4.26
N ASP A 84 3.05 -20.92 -3.87
CA ASP A 84 2.48 -21.43 -2.59
C ASP A 84 0.99 -21.10 -2.39
N GLY A 85 0.26 -21.00 -3.49
CA GLY A 85 -1.15 -20.71 -3.53
C GLY A 85 -1.58 -20.15 -4.88
N SER A 86 -2.71 -19.45 -4.89
CA SER A 86 -3.27 -18.84 -6.09
C SER A 86 -4.23 -17.71 -5.75
N TRP A 87 -4.34 -16.73 -6.65
CA TRP A 87 -5.43 -15.76 -6.63
C TRP A 87 -6.78 -16.46 -6.80
N LYS A 88 -7.83 -15.89 -6.22
CA LYS A 88 -9.20 -16.45 -6.24
C LYS A 88 -10.07 -15.79 -7.30
N GLY A 89 -9.82 -14.50 -7.58
CA GLY A 89 -10.54 -13.72 -8.56
C GLY A 89 -9.86 -13.71 -9.93
N ASP A 90 -10.45 -12.98 -10.86
CA ASP A 90 -9.94 -12.77 -12.22
C ASP A 90 -8.79 -11.75 -12.27
N ASP A 91 -8.30 -11.47 -13.47
CA ASP A 91 -7.15 -10.60 -13.70
C ASP A 91 -7.49 -9.09 -13.73
N THR A 92 -8.74 -8.72 -13.51
CA THR A 92 -9.19 -7.32 -13.40
C THR A 92 -9.33 -6.96 -11.92
N TYR A 93 -8.38 -6.19 -11.39
CA TYR A 93 -8.34 -5.86 -9.97
C TYR A 93 -7.72 -4.49 -9.72
N GLY A 94 -7.95 -3.97 -8.52
CA GLY A 94 -7.21 -2.83 -8.00
C GLY A 94 -5.97 -3.28 -7.22
N VAL A 95 -4.95 -2.41 -7.14
CA VAL A 95 -3.79 -2.60 -6.26
C VAL A 95 -3.60 -1.39 -5.38
N VAL A 96 -3.15 -1.61 -4.15
CA VAL A 96 -2.65 -0.56 -3.26
C VAL A 96 -1.21 -0.89 -2.91
N HIS A 97 -0.32 0.07 -3.16
CA HIS A 97 1.10 -0.02 -2.78
C HIS A 97 1.51 1.20 -1.96
N ARG A 98 2.64 1.10 -1.29
CA ARG A 98 3.27 2.24 -0.61
C ARG A 98 2.32 3.00 0.31
N ILE A 99 1.43 2.28 1.02
CA ILE A 99 0.52 2.92 1.97
C ILE A 99 1.27 3.29 3.25
N ALA A 100 1.15 4.53 3.65
CA ALA A 100 1.72 5.07 4.87
C ALA A 100 0.77 6.04 5.55
N SER A 101 0.74 6.05 6.89
CA SER A 101 -0.04 7.00 7.66
C SER A 101 0.85 7.97 8.44
N SER A 102 0.36 9.18 8.67
CA SER A 102 1.05 10.20 9.46
C SER A 102 1.15 9.87 10.95
N GLY A 103 0.42 8.85 11.42
CA GLY A 103 0.31 8.52 12.84
C GLY A 103 -0.65 9.43 13.63
N LYS A 104 -1.05 10.58 13.09
CA LYS A 104 -1.92 11.55 13.77
C LYS A 104 -3.40 11.11 13.85
N TYR A 105 -3.86 10.37 12.85
CA TYR A 105 -5.27 10.00 12.70
C TYR A 105 -5.45 8.48 12.72
N LYS A 106 -6.06 7.97 13.78
CA LYS A 106 -6.29 6.54 13.95
C LYS A 106 -7.19 5.99 12.83
N GLY A 107 -6.75 4.89 12.21
CA GLY A 107 -7.53 4.20 11.18
C GLY A 107 -7.39 4.77 9.78
N ALA A 108 -6.51 5.76 9.54
CA ALA A 108 -6.30 6.37 8.23
C ALA A 108 -5.92 5.34 7.16
N GLY A 109 -4.98 4.41 7.44
CA GLY A 109 -4.63 3.34 6.51
C GLY A 109 -5.81 2.42 6.18
N SER A 110 -6.57 1.99 7.19
CA SER A 110 -7.77 1.17 6.96
C SER A 110 -8.84 1.92 6.15
N PHE A 111 -8.94 3.23 6.32
CA PHE A 111 -9.86 4.07 5.53
C PHE A 111 -9.46 4.06 4.05
N CYS A 112 -8.17 4.25 3.74
CA CYS A 112 -7.65 4.19 2.37
C CYS A 112 -7.91 2.82 1.71
N ILE A 113 -7.62 1.73 2.42
CA ILE A 113 -7.83 0.38 1.90
C ILE A 113 -9.33 0.13 1.63
N ARG A 114 -10.23 0.51 2.55
CA ARG A 114 -11.68 0.39 2.33
C ARG A 114 -12.17 1.21 1.12
N TRP A 115 -11.61 2.40 0.92
CA TRP A 115 -11.91 3.20 -0.26
C TRP A 115 -11.48 2.46 -1.54
N ALA A 116 -10.28 1.90 -1.58
CA ALA A 116 -9.78 1.14 -2.72
C ALA A 116 -10.63 -0.11 -3.00
N CYS A 117 -11.01 -0.87 -1.95
CA CYS A 117 -11.94 -1.99 -2.06
C CYS A 117 -13.27 -1.59 -2.70
N LYS A 118 -13.86 -0.49 -2.23
CA LYS A 118 -15.14 0.00 -2.79
C LYS A 118 -15.00 0.46 -4.23
N LYS A 119 -13.88 1.10 -4.55
CA LYS A 119 -13.62 1.66 -5.88
C LYS A 119 -13.41 0.58 -6.94
N SER A 120 -12.67 -0.48 -6.62
CA SER A 120 -12.36 -1.56 -7.56
C SER A 120 -13.35 -2.73 -7.52
N GLY A 121 -13.96 -3.01 -6.36
CA GLY A 121 -14.77 -4.21 -6.14
C GLY A 121 -13.94 -5.48 -5.97
N HIS A 122 -12.68 -5.47 -6.38
CA HIS A 122 -11.70 -6.53 -6.26
C HIS A 122 -10.32 -5.90 -6.04
N LEU A 123 -9.66 -6.20 -4.93
CA LEU A 123 -8.39 -5.57 -4.54
C LEU A 123 -7.35 -6.63 -4.16
N ARG A 124 -6.15 -6.51 -4.71
CA ARG A 124 -4.99 -7.31 -4.32
C ARG A 124 -3.95 -6.43 -3.63
N MET A 125 -3.35 -6.96 -2.59
CA MET A 125 -2.28 -6.31 -1.83
C MET A 125 -1.24 -7.32 -1.39
N ASP A 126 -0.04 -6.85 -1.13
CA ASP A 126 1.02 -7.65 -0.53
C ASP A 126 1.68 -6.93 0.64
N THR A 127 2.36 -7.68 1.48
CA THR A 127 3.18 -7.13 2.55
C THR A 127 4.31 -8.07 2.96
N HIS A 128 5.37 -7.51 3.56
CA HIS A 128 6.47 -8.31 4.11
C HIS A 128 5.99 -9.22 5.26
N GLY A 129 6.63 -10.39 5.39
CA GLY A 129 6.31 -11.34 6.46
C GLY A 129 6.45 -10.79 7.88
N ASP A 130 7.34 -9.81 8.07
CA ASP A 130 7.56 -9.14 9.36
C ASP A 130 6.56 -8.01 9.63
N ASN A 131 5.77 -7.60 8.64
CA ASN A 131 4.78 -6.52 8.80
C ASN A 131 3.46 -7.03 9.40
N TYR A 132 3.49 -7.41 10.67
CA TYR A 132 2.30 -7.90 11.39
C TYR A 132 1.19 -6.85 11.49
N VAL A 133 1.54 -5.57 11.52
CA VAL A 133 0.56 -4.47 11.56
C VAL A 133 -0.31 -4.51 10.31
N MET A 134 0.30 -4.59 9.12
CA MET A 134 -0.44 -4.64 7.85
C MET A 134 -1.18 -5.96 7.68
N GLN A 135 -0.56 -7.10 8.02
CA GLN A 135 -1.23 -8.41 7.99
C GLN A 135 -2.50 -8.42 8.83
N ASN A 136 -2.44 -7.90 10.08
CA ASN A 136 -3.60 -7.79 10.95
C ASN A 136 -4.65 -6.83 10.42
N CYS A 137 -4.23 -5.73 9.79
CA CYS A 137 -5.13 -4.77 9.14
C CYS A 137 -5.92 -5.46 8.01
N MET A 138 -5.23 -6.14 7.10
CA MET A 138 -5.87 -6.85 5.99
C MET A 138 -6.82 -7.95 6.45
N LYS A 139 -6.42 -8.75 7.45
CA LYS A 139 -7.30 -9.76 8.06
C LYS A 139 -8.58 -9.15 8.63
N LYS A 140 -8.49 -8.04 9.38
CA LYS A 140 -9.64 -7.32 9.93
C LYS A 140 -10.55 -6.71 8.85
N LEU A 141 -9.99 -6.40 7.68
CA LEU A 141 -10.74 -5.88 6.53
C LEU A 141 -11.36 -6.99 5.66
N GLY A 142 -11.14 -8.26 6.00
CA GLY A 142 -11.73 -9.39 5.29
C GLY A 142 -10.94 -9.87 4.09
N PHE A 143 -9.65 -9.54 4.00
CA PHE A 143 -8.78 -10.11 2.97
C PHE A 143 -8.48 -11.58 3.24
N THR A 144 -8.36 -12.35 2.17
CA THR A 144 -7.92 -13.75 2.16
C THR A 144 -6.46 -13.84 1.77
N TYR A 145 -5.67 -14.60 2.50
CA TYR A 145 -4.30 -14.95 2.11
C TYR A 145 -4.33 -15.86 0.87
N CYS A 146 -3.51 -15.55 -0.12
CA CYS A 146 -3.51 -16.24 -1.41
C CYS A 146 -2.20 -16.97 -1.75
N GLY A 147 -1.08 -16.56 -1.18
CA GLY A 147 0.22 -17.16 -1.50
C GLY A 147 1.39 -16.19 -1.34
N ILE A 148 2.46 -16.47 -2.05
CA ILE A 148 3.71 -15.71 -2.00
C ILE A 148 3.98 -15.06 -3.36
N ILE A 149 4.39 -13.79 -3.33
CA ILE A 149 4.94 -13.08 -4.49
C ILE A 149 6.31 -12.48 -4.13
N TYR A 150 7.04 -12.04 -5.14
CA TYR A 150 8.31 -11.34 -4.99
C TYR A 150 8.23 -10.00 -5.73
N VAL A 151 8.78 -8.96 -5.12
CA VAL A 151 8.86 -7.62 -5.71
C VAL A 151 10.27 -7.34 -6.21
N GLU A 152 10.43 -6.36 -7.09
CA GLU A 152 11.74 -6.04 -7.67
C GLU A 152 12.71 -5.40 -6.66
N GLN A 153 12.20 -4.78 -5.60
CA GLN A 153 12.98 -3.98 -4.67
C GLN A 153 13.89 -4.80 -3.75
N ASP A 154 13.55 -6.06 -3.50
CA ASP A 154 14.33 -6.95 -2.65
C ASP A 154 14.04 -8.43 -2.96
N THR A 155 14.76 -9.33 -2.25
CA THR A 155 14.62 -10.80 -2.42
C THR A 155 13.69 -11.43 -1.38
N ASP A 156 13.11 -10.66 -0.50
CA ASP A 156 12.26 -11.20 0.56
C ASP A 156 10.86 -11.56 0.00
N PRO A 157 10.30 -12.69 0.44
CA PRO A 157 8.95 -13.07 0.05
C PRO A 157 7.92 -12.09 0.60
N ARG A 158 6.90 -11.80 -0.20
CA ARG A 158 5.73 -11.03 0.21
C ARG A 158 4.53 -11.94 0.35
N LEU A 159 3.77 -11.73 1.41
CA LEU A 159 2.49 -12.39 1.63
C LEU A 159 1.42 -11.68 0.78
N ALA A 160 0.81 -12.42 -0.12
CA ALA A 160 -0.20 -11.91 -1.05
C ALA A 160 -1.62 -12.10 -0.49
N TYR A 161 -2.42 -11.06 -0.57
CA TYR A 161 -3.78 -11.02 -0.05
C TYR A 161 -4.75 -10.47 -1.07
N GLU A 162 -5.97 -10.97 -1.06
CA GLU A 162 -7.03 -10.60 -1.98
C GLU A 162 -8.34 -10.33 -1.24
N TRP A 163 -9.05 -9.29 -1.69
CA TRP A 163 -10.39 -8.95 -1.24
C TRP A 163 -11.32 -8.83 -2.45
N MET A 164 -12.49 -9.42 -2.37
CA MET A 164 -13.57 -9.33 -3.36
C MET A 164 -14.88 -8.98 -2.67
N ARG A 165 -15.72 -8.23 -3.38
CA ARG A 165 -17.08 -7.89 -2.92
C ARG A 165 -17.97 -9.13 -2.90
#